data_7461abf9421f722bd99518d52f2d5dcd
#
_entry.id   7461abf9421f722bd99518d52f2d5dcd
#
_cell.length_a   1.000
_cell.length_b   1.000
_cell.length_c   1.000
_cell.angle_alpha   90.00
_cell.angle_beta   90.00
_cell.angle_gamma   90.00
#
_symmetry.space_group_name_H-M   'P 1'
#
loop_
_entity.id
_entity.type
_entity.pdbx_description
1 polymer ?
#
loop_
_entity_poly.entity_id
_entity_poly.type
_entity_poly.pdbx_seq_one_letter_code
_entity_poly.pdbx_strand_id
1 'polypeptide(L)'
;MQASFSGRVLEGSLGHEEACWFSSPQSLLRTHRRSRRRNPGAPCRATLTTGPRVTVAPGGDGGPPRREVAQQRLSGKEVEDRAMWATIEWGNLHPHGLQLPSRWGPASLEDAYLRCGSITSDYAKTFYLGTKLMTPEKARAIWAIYVWCRRTDELVDGPNASRMNPRELDRWEERLEELFDGRPYDVYDAALTATISNFPVSIQPFRDMIDGMRMDLVKARYETYDELYEYCYKVAGTVGLMTTPVMGVDPTYKGPMEAVHRAALALGTANQLTNILRDVGEDAVERNRIYLPRDELDMFGISEAEVLSGMFSSTTGRIDDRWQRFMKFQIARARQCFADAEAGVDNLDTDARWPVWSALILYRQILDAIERNGYNNFTKRAYVPKWRKYLSLPMAFARAANPAVIAEPAKKLLLPASATTAASATGPTDRLAK
;
A
#
# COMPACT_ATOMS: atom_id res chain seq x y z
N MET A 1 16.63 58.02 10.00
CA MET A 1 16.58 57.06 11.13
C MET A 1 16.57 55.68 10.53
N GLN A 2 17.74 55.04 10.55
CA GLN A 2 17.95 53.68 10.09
C GLN A 2 17.58 52.70 11.24
N ALA A 3 16.77 51.69 10.95
CA ALA A 3 16.59 50.57 11.82
C ALA A 3 16.97 49.30 11.05
N SER A 4 18.08 48.72 11.42
CA SER A 4 18.62 47.49 10.94
C SER A 4 17.82 46.30 11.46
N PHE A 5 17.31 45.46 10.56
CA PHE A 5 16.75 44.14 10.88
C PHE A 5 17.84 43.10 10.62
N SER A 6 18.38 42.58 11.71
CA SER A 6 19.26 41.42 11.74
C SER A 6 18.41 40.16 11.51
N GLY A 7 18.52 39.58 10.35
CA GLY A 7 17.90 38.27 10.03
C GLY A 7 18.75 37.13 10.59
N ARG A 8 18.28 36.45 11.64
CA ARG A 8 18.75 35.11 11.99
C ARG A 8 18.08 34.11 11.05
N VAL A 9 18.88 33.52 10.19
CA VAL A 9 18.50 32.32 9.43
C VAL A 9 18.41 31.17 10.44
N LEU A 10 17.19 30.76 10.74
CA LEU A 10 16.92 29.49 11.39
C LEU A 10 16.99 28.41 10.32
N GLU A 11 18.11 27.73 10.21
CA GLU A 11 18.21 26.40 9.57
C GLU A 11 17.41 25.40 10.40
N GLY A 12 16.11 25.35 10.13
CA GLY A 12 15.25 24.26 10.56
C GLY A 12 15.50 23.05 9.67
N SER A 13 16.12 22.02 10.23
CA SER A 13 16.21 20.70 9.62
C SER A 13 14.78 20.20 9.32
N LEU A 14 14.33 20.35 8.08
CA LEU A 14 13.10 19.75 7.58
C LEU A 14 13.33 18.24 7.48
N GLY A 15 12.81 17.52 8.46
CA GLY A 15 12.75 16.06 8.51
C GLY A 15 12.01 15.51 7.30
N HIS A 16 12.56 14.43 6.77
CA HIS A 16 12.06 13.69 5.60
C HIS A 16 10.79 12.92 5.98
N GLU A 17 9.61 13.48 5.69
CA GLU A 17 8.35 12.76 5.77
C GLU A 17 7.46 13.13 4.60
N GLU A 18 7.51 12.31 3.57
CA GLU A 18 6.46 12.23 2.57
C GLU A 18 5.91 10.81 2.57
N ALA A 19 4.89 10.57 3.41
CA ALA A 19 4.06 9.39 3.32
C ALA A 19 3.22 9.50 2.04
N CYS A 20 3.39 8.54 1.15
CA CYS A 20 2.52 8.35 0.00
C CYS A 20 1.25 7.59 0.43
N TRP A 21 0.20 7.54 -0.40
CA TRP A 21 -1.09 6.88 -0.20
C TRP A 21 -1.04 5.49 0.43
N PHE A 22 0.02 4.75 0.15
CA PHE A 22 0.21 3.37 0.50
C PHE A 22 1.60 3.19 1.12
N SER A 23 2.07 4.15 1.90
CA SER A 23 3.23 3.87 2.73
C SER A 23 2.86 2.72 3.62
N SER A 24 3.62 1.63 3.55
CA SER A 24 3.55 0.60 4.58
C SER A 24 3.56 1.32 5.93
N PRO A 25 2.74 0.90 6.89
CA PRO A 25 2.70 1.43 8.27
C PRO A 25 4.07 1.65 8.86
N GLN A 26 4.97 0.89 8.38
CA GLN A 26 6.34 0.69 8.78
C GLN A 26 7.27 1.86 8.44
N SER A 27 6.94 2.72 7.46
CA SER A 27 7.81 3.83 7.04
C SER A 27 7.65 5.12 7.86
N LEU A 28 6.63 5.21 8.71
CA LEU A 28 6.24 6.43 9.42
C LEU A 28 6.84 6.60 10.82
N LEU A 29 7.46 5.56 11.39
CA LEU A 29 7.95 5.58 12.77
C LEU A 29 9.33 6.27 13.00
N ARG A 30 9.97 6.81 11.98
CA ARG A 30 11.34 7.35 12.11
C ARG A 30 11.49 8.70 12.81
N THR A 31 10.44 9.45 13.15
CA THR A 31 10.62 10.84 13.62
C THR A 31 10.74 11.04 15.12
N HIS A 32 10.46 10.05 15.97
CA HIS A 32 10.47 10.28 17.43
C HIS A 32 11.51 9.51 18.26
N ARG A 33 12.51 8.86 17.66
CA ARG A 33 13.62 8.27 18.44
C ARG A 33 14.94 9.03 18.31
N ARG A 34 15.01 10.25 18.84
CA ARG A 34 16.28 10.84 19.27
C ARG A 34 16.34 10.88 20.80
N SER A 35 17.41 10.23 21.31
CA SER A 35 18.01 10.35 22.64
C SER A 35 17.27 9.79 23.85
N ARG A 36 17.57 8.54 24.20
CA ARG A 36 18.01 8.22 25.57
C ARG A 36 19.00 7.06 25.54
N ARG A 37 20.30 7.39 25.61
CA ARG A 37 21.33 6.42 25.97
C ARG A 37 20.98 5.88 27.35
N ARG A 38 20.84 4.56 27.48
CA ARG A 38 20.88 3.86 28.77
C ARG A 38 22.10 2.94 28.79
N ASN A 39 22.85 3.05 29.88
CA ASN A 39 23.98 2.24 30.27
C ASN A 39 23.59 0.75 30.41
N PRO A 40 24.51 -0.19 30.12
CA PRO A 40 24.30 -1.61 30.37
C PRO A 40 24.75 -1.95 31.78
N GLY A 41 23.89 -2.58 32.59
CA GLY A 41 24.25 -3.07 33.90
C GLY A 41 23.25 -4.11 34.42
N ALA A 42 23.77 -5.32 34.61
CA ALA A 42 23.37 -6.44 35.44
C ALA A 42 22.30 -7.45 34.92
N PRO A 43 22.55 -8.75 35.01
CA PRO A 43 21.67 -9.84 34.58
C PRO A 43 20.76 -10.28 35.73
N CYS A 44 19.46 -10.39 35.46
CA CYS A 44 18.52 -11.06 36.37
C CYS A 44 18.36 -12.53 35.97
N ARG A 45 18.75 -13.41 36.86
CA ARG A 45 18.43 -14.85 36.84
C ARG A 45 16.94 -15.03 37.15
N ALA A 46 16.20 -15.67 36.26
CA ALA A 46 14.87 -16.19 36.57
C ALA A 46 14.94 -17.71 36.76
N THR A 47 14.53 -18.14 37.92
CA THR A 47 14.37 -19.55 38.34
C THR A 47 13.09 -20.13 37.78
N LEU A 48 13.21 -21.24 37.08
CA LEU A 48 12.11 -22.10 36.62
C LEU A 48 11.54 -22.87 37.80
N THR A 49 10.26 -22.67 38.11
CA THR A 49 9.47 -23.55 38.97
C THR A 49 8.57 -24.41 38.11
N THR A 50 8.78 -25.73 38.21
CA THR A 50 7.98 -26.78 37.60
C THR A 50 6.67 -26.98 38.41
N GLY A 51 5.52 -26.82 37.76
CA GLY A 51 4.20 -27.22 38.30
C GLY A 51 3.75 -28.60 37.76
N PRO A 52 2.80 -29.26 38.41
CA PRO A 52 2.60 -30.72 38.29
C PRO A 52 1.83 -31.13 37.02
N ARG A 53 2.27 -32.28 36.49
CA ARG A 53 1.65 -33.00 35.37
C ARG A 53 0.30 -33.60 35.79
N VAL A 54 -0.78 -33.23 35.08
CA VAL A 54 -2.08 -33.88 35.14
C VAL A 54 -2.12 -34.99 34.05
N THR A 55 -2.19 -36.23 34.46
CA THR A 55 -2.47 -37.37 33.59
C THR A 55 -3.98 -37.52 33.41
N VAL A 56 -4.48 -37.45 32.18
CA VAL A 56 -5.86 -37.80 31.82
C VAL A 56 -5.85 -39.15 31.12
N ALA A 57 -6.67 -40.04 31.63
CA ALA A 57 -6.86 -41.42 31.09
C ALA A 57 -7.71 -41.37 29.78
N PRO A 58 -7.53 -42.40 28.89
CA PRO A 58 -8.26 -42.43 27.63
C PRO A 58 -9.67 -43.02 27.82
N GLY A 59 -10.69 -42.22 27.61
CA GLY A 59 -12.07 -42.68 27.41
C GLY A 59 -12.34 -42.88 25.93
N GLY A 60 -12.59 -44.12 25.52
CA GLY A 60 -12.99 -44.45 24.16
C GLY A 60 -14.46 -44.09 23.93
N ASP A 61 -14.72 -43.42 22.81
CA ASP A 61 -16.05 -43.39 22.22
C ASP A 61 -15.90 -43.48 20.68
N GLY A 62 -16.32 -44.59 20.13
CA GLY A 62 -16.26 -44.94 18.71
C GLY A 62 -17.43 -44.30 17.96
N GLY A 63 -17.30 -43.03 17.58
CA GLY A 63 -18.13 -42.38 16.58
C GLY A 63 -17.50 -42.50 15.18
N PRO A 64 -18.25 -42.59 14.08
CA PRO A 64 -17.67 -42.67 12.76
C PRO A 64 -16.86 -41.41 12.47
N PRO A 65 -15.74 -41.52 11.72
CA PRO A 65 -14.88 -40.35 11.44
C PRO A 65 -15.69 -39.31 10.71
N ARG A 66 -15.89 -38.15 11.33
CA ARG A 66 -16.34 -36.96 10.63
C ARG A 66 -15.32 -36.71 9.53
N ARG A 67 -15.72 -36.91 8.27
CA ARG A 67 -14.99 -36.39 7.12
C ARG A 67 -14.92 -34.87 7.35
N GLU A 68 -13.78 -34.38 7.85
CA GLU A 68 -13.37 -33.00 7.64
C GLU A 68 -13.32 -32.81 6.13
N VAL A 69 -14.35 -32.21 5.57
CA VAL A 69 -14.26 -31.62 4.24
C VAL A 69 -13.27 -30.47 4.44
N ALA A 70 -12.02 -30.73 4.06
CA ALA A 70 -11.01 -29.70 3.99
C ALA A 70 -11.61 -28.61 3.10
N GLN A 71 -12.09 -27.52 3.71
CA GLN A 71 -12.51 -26.33 2.97
C GLN A 71 -11.28 -25.88 2.19
N GLN A 72 -11.34 -26.05 0.88
CA GLN A 72 -10.27 -25.65 -0.03
C GLN A 72 -10.05 -24.16 0.17
N ARG A 73 -8.86 -23.78 0.67
CA ARG A 73 -8.51 -22.37 0.86
C ARG A 73 -8.57 -21.67 -0.50
N LEU A 74 -9.32 -20.57 -0.58
CA LEU A 74 -9.36 -19.74 -1.77
C LEU A 74 -7.96 -19.15 -2.05
N SER A 75 -7.61 -19.03 -3.32
CA SER A 75 -6.42 -18.28 -3.73
C SER A 75 -6.59 -16.79 -3.44
N GLY A 76 -5.49 -16.06 -3.34
CA GLY A 76 -5.53 -14.61 -3.13
C GLY A 76 -6.34 -13.88 -4.21
N LYS A 77 -6.29 -14.38 -5.45
CA LYS A 77 -7.08 -13.84 -6.56
C LYS A 77 -8.58 -14.11 -6.41
N GLU A 78 -8.98 -15.28 -5.96
CA GLU A 78 -10.38 -15.61 -5.70
C GLU A 78 -10.97 -14.79 -4.54
N VAL A 79 -10.17 -14.49 -3.52
CA VAL A 79 -10.56 -13.60 -2.42
C VAL A 79 -10.82 -12.18 -2.94
N GLU A 80 -9.90 -11.64 -3.73
CA GLU A 80 -10.04 -10.33 -4.40
C GLU A 80 -11.28 -10.27 -5.29
N ASP A 81 -11.47 -11.27 -6.17
CA ASP A 81 -12.60 -11.31 -7.11
C ASP A 81 -13.94 -11.30 -6.37
N ARG A 82 -14.05 -12.08 -5.29
CA ARG A 82 -15.25 -12.11 -4.46
C ARG A 82 -15.60 -10.74 -3.87
N ALA A 83 -14.61 -10.04 -3.32
CA ALA A 83 -14.82 -8.72 -2.74
C ALA A 83 -15.12 -7.65 -3.80
N MET A 84 -14.48 -7.74 -4.96
CA MET A 84 -14.77 -6.86 -6.09
C MET A 84 -16.23 -7.01 -6.55
N TRP A 85 -16.70 -8.23 -6.74
CA TRP A 85 -18.09 -8.47 -7.14
C TRP A 85 -19.07 -8.01 -6.07
N ALA A 86 -18.80 -8.28 -4.79
CA ALA A 86 -19.63 -7.77 -3.69
C ALA A 86 -19.68 -6.23 -3.67
N THR A 87 -18.59 -5.56 -4.01
CA THR A 87 -18.55 -4.09 -4.10
C THR A 87 -19.36 -3.57 -5.28
N ILE A 88 -19.29 -4.21 -6.44
CA ILE A 88 -20.07 -3.84 -7.63
C ILE A 88 -21.57 -4.05 -7.37
N GLU A 89 -21.93 -5.19 -6.79
CA GLU A 89 -23.32 -5.49 -6.44
C GLU A 89 -23.89 -4.49 -5.43
N TRP A 90 -23.12 -4.17 -4.39
CA TRP A 90 -23.47 -3.15 -3.41
C TRP A 90 -23.76 -1.80 -4.07
N GLY A 91 -22.87 -1.34 -4.96
CA GLY A 91 -23.04 -0.09 -5.70
C GLY A 91 -24.33 -0.02 -6.53
N ASN A 92 -24.81 -1.18 -7.03
CA ASN A 92 -26.05 -1.26 -7.80
C ASN A 92 -27.32 -1.26 -6.92
N LEU A 93 -27.23 -1.71 -5.67
CA LEU A 93 -28.37 -1.94 -4.79
C LEU A 93 -28.58 -0.83 -3.75
N HIS A 94 -27.57 -0.02 -3.48
CA HIS A 94 -27.61 0.87 -2.32
C HIS A 94 -28.25 2.22 -2.64
N PRO A 95 -29.42 2.54 -2.05
CA PRO A 95 -29.94 3.90 -2.03
C PRO A 95 -29.13 4.73 -1.03
N HIS A 96 -28.68 5.88 -1.46
CA HIS A 96 -28.11 6.92 -0.59
C HIS A 96 -29.08 7.25 0.56
N GLY A 97 -28.58 7.52 1.76
CA GLY A 97 -29.42 8.10 2.81
C GLY A 97 -29.38 7.48 4.19
N LEU A 98 -28.21 7.07 4.70
CA LEU A 98 -28.04 6.80 6.13
C LEU A 98 -28.34 8.07 6.94
N GLN A 99 -29.22 7.97 7.92
CA GLN A 99 -29.49 9.09 8.84
C GLN A 99 -28.47 9.10 9.98
N LEU A 100 -27.63 10.13 10.01
CA LEU A 100 -26.73 10.34 11.13
C LEU A 100 -27.52 10.85 12.36
N PRO A 101 -27.09 10.50 13.58
CA PRO A 101 -27.62 11.09 14.80
C PRO A 101 -27.55 12.63 14.79
N SER A 102 -28.54 13.29 15.38
CA SER A 102 -28.68 14.77 15.39
C SER A 102 -27.47 15.54 15.94
N ARG A 103 -26.65 14.89 16.79
CA ARG A 103 -25.38 15.46 17.28
C ARG A 103 -24.37 15.75 16.16
N TRP A 104 -24.50 15.08 15.02
CA TRP A 104 -23.66 15.23 13.85
C TRP A 104 -24.35 16.13 12.79
N GLY A 105 -24.72 17.35 13.18
CA GLY A 105 -25.27 18.33 12.26
C GLY A 105 -24.21 18.86 11.26
N PRO A 106 -24.65 19.69 10.26
CA PRO A 106 -23.78 20.14 9.17
C PRO A 106 -22.46 20.77 9.62
N ALA A 107 -22.48 21.62 10.66
CA ALA A 107 -21.29 22.28 11.20
C ALA A 107 -20.30 21.27 11.83
N SER A 108 -20.82 20.27 12.56
CA SER A 108 -19.99 19.22 13.17
C SER A 108 -19.35 18.31 12.11
N LEU A 109 -20.06 18.03 11.01
CA LEU A 109 -19.54 17.24 9.89
C LEU A 109 -18.48 18.00 9.10
N GLU A 110 -18.67 19.32 8.92
CA GLU A 110 -17.64 20.15 8.27
C GLU A 110 -16.34 20.12 9.09
N ASP A 111 -16.39 20.31 10.41
CA ASP A 111 -15.23 20.20 11.31
C ASP A 111 -14.60 18.79 11.23
N ALA A 112 -15.41 17.74 11.20
CA ALA A 112 -14.95 16.36 11.06
C ALA A 112 -14.13 16.14 9.79
N TYR A 113 -14.62 16.61 8.64
CA TYR A 113 -13.91 16.54 7.36
C TYR A 113 -12.65 17.39 7.33
N LEU A 114 -12.68 18.59 7.93
CA LEU A 114 -11.47 19.43 8.02
C LEU A 114 -10.39 18.77 8.86
N ARG A 115 -10.74 18.08 9.95
CA ARG A 115 -9.79 17.29 10.75
C ARG A 115 -9.21 16.13 9.95
N CYS A 116 -10.04 15.41 9.18
CA CYS A 116 -9.56 14.37 8.26
C CYS A 116 -8.59 14.95 7.23
N GLY A 117 -8.90 16.13 6.65
CA GLY A 117 -8.02 16.82 5.73
C GLY A 117 -6.68 17.24 6.35
N SER A 118 -6.69 17.73 7.61
CA SER A 118 -5.46 18.08 8.33
C SER A 118 -4.57 16.86 8.52
N ILE A 119 -5.12 15.75 9.04
CA ILE A 119 -4.38 14.48 9.20
C ILE A 119 -3.82 14.02 7.86
N THR A 120 -4.64 14.04 6.79
CA THR A 120 -4.19 13.66 5.45
C THR A 120 -3.05 14.54 4.96
N SER A 121 -3.12 15.86 5.21
CA SER A 121 -2.06 16.82 4.86
C SER A 121 -0.76 16.57 5.61
N ASP A 122 -0.85 16.22 6.90
CA ASP A 122 0.32 16.01 7.75
C ASP A 122 1.06 14.71 7.41
N TYR A 123 0.33 13.66 7.09
CA TYR A 123 0.89 12.33 6.87
C TYR A 123 1.04 11.93 5.40
N ALA A 124 0.28 12.53 4.49
CA ALA A 124 0.28 12.21 3.06
C ALA A 124 0.17 13.47 2.19
N LYS A 125 1.10 14.39 2.35
CA LYS A 125 1.06 15.74 1.75
C LYS A 125 0.84 15.74 0.24
N THR A 126 1.57 14.92 -0.49
CA THR A 126 1.44 14.84 -1.96
C THR A 126 0.06 14.33 -2.37
N PHE A 127 -0.47 13.35 -1.64
CA PHE A 127 -1.82 12.84 -1.81
C PHE A 127 -2.87 13.92 -1.53
N TYR A 128 -2.78 14.58 -0.36
CA TYR A 128 -3.67 15.67 0.01
C TYR A 128 -3.73 16.76 -1.09
N LEU A 129 -2.57 17.17 -1.62
CA LEU A 129 -2.52 18.15 -2.71
C LEU A 129 -3.19 17.62 -3.98
N GLY A 130 -3.04 16.33 -4.30
CA GLY A 130 -3.75 15.70 -5.42
C GLY A 130 -5.27 15.74 -5.24
N THR A 131 -5.77 15.43 -4.05
CA THR A 131 -7.22 15.46 -3.79
C THR A 131 -7.84 16.85 -3.84
N LYS A 132 -7.04 17.91 -3.63
CA LYS A 132 -7.52 19.30 -3.78
C LYS A 132 -7.91 19.68 -5.21
N LEU A 133 -7.61 18.83 -6.17
CA LEU A 133 -7.98 19.01 -7.58
C LEU A 133 -9.33 18.37 -7.91
N MET A 134 -9.85 17.55 -7.00
CA MET A 134 -11.20 16.99 -7.08
C MET A 134 -12.24 18.02 -6.60
N THR A 135 -13.52 17.70 -6.81
CA THR A 135 -14.58 18.46 -6.15
C THR A 135 -14.41 18.41 -4.63
N PRO A 136 -14.79 19.45 -3.89
CA PRO A 136 -14.67 19.49 -2.43
C PRO A 136 -15.34 18.29 -1.75
N GLU A 137 -16.45 17.82 -2.29
CA GLU A 137 -17.19 16.67 -1.77
C GLU A 137 -16.38 15.38 -1.90
N LYS A 138 -15.85 15.07 -3.09
CA LYS A 138 -14.98 13.92 -3.32
C LYS A 138 -13.71 13.99 -2.46
N ALA A 139 -13.06 15.17 -2.41
CA ALA A 139 -11.86 15.36 -1.61
C ALA A 139 -12.09 15.01 -0.12
N ARG A 140 -13.18 15.51 0.47
CA ARG A 140 -13.56 15.23 1.87
C ARG A 140 -13.80 13.75 2.11
N ALA A 141 -14.54 13.10 1.21
CA ALA A 141 -14.83 11.67 1.28
C ALA A 141 -13.54 10.83 1.23
N ILE A 142 -12.62 11.18 0.35
CA ILE A 142 -11.31 10.51 0.25
C ILE A 142 -10.48 10.71 1.53
N TRP A 143 -10.50 11.90 2.15
CA TRP A 143 -9.79 12.12 3.42
C TRP A 143 -10.39 11.30 4.56
N ALA A 144 -11.71 11.13 4.61
CA ALA A 144 -12.37 10.29 5.60
C ALA A 144 -11.96 8.81 5.47
N ILE A 145 -11.94 8.28 4.24
CA ILE A 145 -11.45 6.92 3.95
C ILE A 145 -9.97 6.79 4.34
N TYR A 146 -9.12 7.75 3.94
CA TYR A 146 -7.70 7.74 4.28
C TYR A 146 -7.45 7.69 5.79
N VAL A 147 -8.15 8.52 6.57
CA VAL A 147 -8.00 8.57 8.02
C VAL A 147 -8.43 7.26 8.67
N TRP A 148 -9.49 6.64 8.17
CA TRP A 148 -9.91 5.33 8.66
C TRP A 148 -8.85 4.27 8.37
N CYS A 149 -8.34 4.18 7.14
CA CYS A 149 -7.26 3.26 6.77
C CYS A 149 -6.03 3.47 7.65
N ARG A 150 -5.60 4.73 7.84
CA ARG A 150 -4.47 5.05 8.69
C ARG A 150 -4.68 4.64 10.15
N ARG A 151 -5.87 4.86 10.70
CA ARG A 151 -6.19 4.44 12.07
C ARG A 151 -6.17 2.92 12.23
N THR A 152 -6.68 2.20 11.24
CA THR A 152 -6.63 0.73 11.19
C THR A 152 -5.18 0.23 11.22
N ASP A 153 -4.34 0.83 10.46
CA ASP A 153 -2.93 0.63 10.32
C ASP A 153 -2.15 0.91 11.64
N GLU A 154 -2.42 2.05 12.27
CA GLU A 154 -1.80 2.41 13.55
C GLU A 154 -2.13 1.44 14.70
N LEU A 155 -3.18 0.63 14.57
CA LEU A 155 -3.46 -0.43 15.55
C LEU A 155 -2.34 -1.47 15.58
N VAL A 156 -1.82 -1.89 14.43
CA VAL A 156 -0.83 -2.98 14.33
C VAL A 156 0.61 -2.51 14.29
N ASP A 157 0.87 -1.27 13.84
CA ASP A 157 2.20 -0.71 13.64
C ASP A 157 2.47 0.56 14.45
N GLY A 158 1.47 1.07 15.17
CA GLY A 158 1.60 2.26 16.00
C GLY A 158 2.50 2.05 17.22
N PRO A 159 2.74 3.10 18.01
CA PRO A 159 3.59 3.06 19.21
C PRO A 159 3.17 2.00 20.24
N ASN A 160 1.93 1.56 20.18
CA ASN A 160 1.33 0.56 21.07
C ASN A 160 1.24 -0.84 20.44
N ALA A 161 1.74 -1.04 19.21
CA ALA A 161 1.65 -2.32 18.48
C ALA A 161 2.18 -3.52 19.29
N SER A 162 3.25 -3.33 20.08
CA SER A 162 3.80 -4.40 20.94
C SER A 162 2.87 -4.84 22.08
N ARG A 163 1.78 -4.11 22.33
CA ARG A 163 0.75 -4.43 23.33
C ARG A 163 -0.57 -4.85 22.69
N MET A 164 -0.61 -4.91 21.35
CA MET A 164 -1.80 -5.20 20.60
C MET A 164 -2.30 -6.61 20.89
N ASN A 165 -3.58 -6.72 21.26
CA ASN A 165 -4.29 -7.98 21.40
C ASN A 165 -5.16 -8.18 20.16
N PRO A 166 -5.24 -9.38 19.56
CA PRO A 166 -6.16 -9.67 18.44
C PRO A 166 -7.62 -9.18 18.69
N ARG A 167 -8.07 -9.19 19.95
CA ARG A 167 -9.39 -8.66 20.35
C ARG A 167 -9.59 -7.16 20.06
N GLU A 168 -8.52 -6.38 19.93
CA GLU A 168 -8.65 -4.97 19.56
C GLU A 168 -9.10 -4.82 18.09
N LEU A 169 -8.64 -5.72 17.21
CA LEU A 169 -9.12 -5.76 15.83
C LEU A 169 -10.58 -6.23 15.75
N ASP A 170 -11.01 -7.15 16.63
CA ASP A 170 -12.42 -7.57 16.70
C ASP A 170 -13.31 -6.39 17.12
N ARG A 171 -12.91 -5.60 18.13
CA ARG A 171 -13.61 -4.37 18.53
C ARG A 171 -13.60 -3.31 17.43
N TRP A 172 -12.52 -3.23 16.66
CA TRP A 172 -12.42 -2.31 15.54
C TRP A 172 -13.37 -2.70 14.41
N GLU A 173 -13.56 -3.99 14.18
CA GLU A 173 -14.54 -4.51 13.24
C GLU A 173 -15.98 -4.29 13.71
N GLU A 174 -16.30 -4.55 15.01
CA GLU A 174 -17.59 -4.21 15.59
C GLU A 174 -17.91 -2.71 15.42
N ARG A 175 -16.93 -1.85 15.65
CA ARG A 175 -17.06 -0.40 15.44
C ARG A 175 -17.29 -0.03 13.97
N LEU A 176 -16.67 -0.76 13.04
CA LEU A 176 -16.91 -0.60 11.61
C LEU A 176 -18.37 -0.93 11.24
N GLU A 177 -18.93 -2.03 11.78
CA GLU A 177 -20.33 -2.38 11.56
C GLU A 177 -21.27 -1.26 12.08
N GLU A 178 -21.02 -0.76 13.27
CA GLU A 178 -21.82 0.34 13.84
C GLU A 178 -21.75 1.61 12.99
N LEU A 179 -20.59 1.92 12.45
CA LEU A 179 -20.38 3.06 11.57
C LEU A 179 -21.20 2.93 10.28
N PHE A 180 -21.25 1.73 9.69
CA PHE A 180 -22.03 1.45 8.49
C PHE A 180 -23.56 1.39 8.79
N ASP A 181 -23.95 1.16 10.04
CA ASP A 181 -25.33 1.29 10.52
C ASP A 181 -25.74 2.71 10.91
N GLY A 182 -24.90 3.72 10.64
CA GLY A 182 -25.19 5.12 10.95
C GLY A 182 -24.94 5.52 12.40
N ARG A 183 -24.20 4.73 13.17
CA ARG A 183 -23.87 4.96 14.60
C ARG A 183 -22.38 5.27 14.82
N PRO A 184 -21.86 6.40 14.30
CA PRO A 184 -20.46 6.75 14.46
C PRO A 184 -20.10 7.03 15.93
N TYR A 185 -18.92 6.57 16.34
CA TYR A 185 -18.42 6.74 17.70
C TYR A 185 -17.77 8.11 17.92
N ASP A 186 -16.92 8.55 17.01
CA ASP A 186 -16.17 9.81 17.09
C ASP A 186 -16.31 10.66 15.82
N VAL A 187 -15.60 11.79 15.77
CA VAL A 187 -15.66 12.75 14.65
C VAL A 187 -15.15 12.15 13.33
N TYR A 188 -14.16 11.27 13.37
CA TYR A 188 -13.61 10.62 12.18
C TYR A 188 -14.57 9.57 11.62
N ASP A 189 -15.20 8.81 12.50
CA ASP A 189 -16.25 7.87 12.12
C ASP A 189 -17.46 8.63 11.54
N ALA A 190 -17.81 9.79 12.09
CA ALA A 190 -18.91 10.60 11.58
C ALA A 190 -18.62 11.09 10.14
N ALA A 191 -17.38 11.49 9.83
CA ALA A 191 -16.97 11.85 8.49
C ALA A 191 -17.08 10.66 7.53
N LEU A 192 -16.67 9.45 7.95
CA LEU A 192 -16.78 8.26 7.12
C LEU A 192 -18.24 7.82 6.97
N THR A 193 -19.05 7.84 8.02
CA THR A 193 -20.49 7.53 7.94
C THR A 193 -21.21 8.48 6.98
N ALA A 194 -20.91 9.79 7.03
CA ALA A 194 -21.45 10.75 6.07
C ALA A 194 -20.98 10.46 4.64
N THR A 195 -19.74 10.01 4.47
CA THR A 195 -19.21 9.59 3.17
C THR A 195 -19.98 8.39 2.62
N ILE A 196 -20.21 7.37 3.42
CA ILE A 196 -20.97 6.16 3.04
C ILE A 196 -22.44 6.50 2.71
N SER A 197 -23.02 7.50 3.42
CA SER A 197 -24.37 7.98 3.11
C SER A 197 -24.48 8.65 1.75
N ASN A 198 -23.39 9.30 1.28
CA ASN A 198 -23.37 10.08 0.03
C ASN A 198 -22.82 9.28 -1.17
N PHE A 199 -22.01 8.26 -0.93
CA PHE A 199 -21.37 7.46 -1.96
C PHE A 199 -21.63 5.96 -1.71
N PRO A 200 -21.80 5.14 -2.75
CA PRO A 200 -22.11 3.72 -2.61
C PRO A 200 -20.86 2.89 -2.23
N VAL A 201 -20.25 3.23 -1.10
CA VAL A 201 -19.04 2.57 -0.58
C VAL A 201 -19.43 1.29 0.15
N SER A 202 -18.91 0.14 -0.26
CA SER A 202 -19.16 -1.16 0.35
C SER A 202 -18.34 -1.35 1.63
N ILE A 203 -18.90 -2.06 2.61
CA ILE A 203 -18.21 -2.43 3.85
C ILE A 203 -17.13 -3.51 3.62
N GLN A 204 -17.30 -4.38 2.62
CA GLN A 204 -16.44 -5.54 2.44
C GLN A 204 -14.95 -5.20 2.31
N PRO A 205 -14.51 -4.19 1.52
CA PRO A 205 -13.10 -3.80 1.48
C PRO A 205 -12.51 -3.37 2.82
N PHE A 206 -13.34 -2.79 3.70
CA PHE A 206 -12.89 -2.39 5.05
C PHE A 206 -12.67 -3.61 5.95
N ARG A 207 -13.56 -4.61 5.90
CA ARG A 207 -13.40 -5.89 6.60
C ARG A 207 -12.13 -6.61 6.12
N ASP A 208 -11.93 -6.67 4.81
CA ASP A 208 -10.76 -7.31 4.22
C ASP A 208 -9.46 -6.61 4.61
N MET A 209 -9.47 -5.27 4.78
CA MET A 209 -8.30 -4.54 5.30
C MET A 209 -8.02 -4.90 6.76
N ILE A 210 -9.04 -5.04 7.61
CA ILE A 210 -8.86 -5.51 8.99
C ILE A 210 -8.27 -6.93 8.99
N ASP A 211 -8.73 -7.81 8.08
CA ASP A 211 -8.15 -9.14 7.92
C ASP A 211 -6.69 -9.09 7.46
N GLY A 212 -6.32 -8.13 6.61
CA GLY A 212 -4.93 -7.85 6.27
C GLY A 212 -4.08 -7.49 7.49
N MET A 213 -4.62 -6.68 8.40
CA MET A 213 -3.95 -6.36 9.67
C MET A 213 -3.82 -7.60 10.58
N ARG A 214 -4.85 -8.47 10.62
CA ARG A 214 -4.74 -9.77 11.33
C ARG A 214 -3.63 -10.66 10.76
N MET A 215 -3.49 -10.69 9.42
CA MET A 215 -2.39 -11.41 8.77
C MET A 215 -1.03 -10.85 9.22
N ASP A 216 -0.88 -9.55 9.27
CA ASP A 216 0.38 -8.89 9.64
C ASP A 216 0.81 -9.13 11.09
N LEU A 217 -0.15 -9.38 12.00
CA LEU A 217 0.15 -9.76 13.39
C LEU A 217 0.76 -11.16 13.53
N VAL A 218 0.45 -12.09 12.61
CA VAL A 218 0.79 -13.51 12.76
C VAL A 218 1.76 -14.01 11.69
N LYS A 219 1.87 -13.33 10.55
CA LYS A 219 2.62 -13.82 9.39
C LYS A 219 3.83 -12.93 9.11
N ALA A 220 5.02 -13.49 9.26
CA ALA A 220 6.28 -12.81 8.98
C ALA A 220 6.98 -13.33 7.71
N ARG A 221 6.42 -14.37 7.06
CA ARG A 221 6.97 -15.05 5.89
C ARG A 221 5.85 -15.46 4.94
N TYR A 222 6.13 -15.47 3.66
CA TYR A 222 5.22 -15.85 2.59
C TYR A 222 5.84 -16.98 1.78
N GLU A 223 5.16 -18.12 1.67
CA GLU A 223 5.68 -19.27 0.96
C GLU A 223 5.58 -19.10 -0.56
N THR A 224 4.49 -18.52 -1.04
CA THR A 224 4.22 -18.34 -2.47
C THR A 224 3.81 -16.90 -2.81
N TYR A 225 3.89 -16.58 -4.11
CA TYR A 225 3.39 -15.29 -4.58
C TYR A 225 1.87 -15.13 -4.36
N ASP A 226 1.08 -16.20 -4.44
CA ASP A 226 -0.35 -16.12 -4.18
C ASP A 226 -0.66 -15.68 -2.74
N GLU A 227 0.09 -16.17 -1.76
CA GLU A 227 -0.03 -15.71 -0.38
C GLU A 227 0.36 -14.23 -0.20
N LEU A 228 1.41 -13.79 -0.89
CA LEU A 228 1.81 -12.38 -0.90
C LEU A 228 0.77 -11.52 -1.61
N TYR A 229 0.18 -12.02 -2.71
CA TYR A 229 -0.86 -11.33 -3.45
C TYR A 229 -2.11 -11.10 -2.58
N GLU A 230 -2.56 -12.13 -1.84
CA GLU A 230 -3.66 -11.99 -0.87
C GLU A 230 -3.39 -10.87 0.13
N TYR A 231 -2.18 -10.81 0.68
CA TYR A 231 -1.77 -9.73 1.57
C TYR A 231 -1.81 -8.36 0.88
N CYS A 232 -1.18 -8.22 -0.29
CA CYS A 232 -1.17 -6.96 -1.05
C CYS A 232 -2.59 -6.48 -1.39
N TYR A 233 -3.47 -7.41 -1.78
CA TYR A 233 -4.87 -7.10 -1.98
C TYR A 233 -5.51 -6.54 -0.70
N LYS A 234 -5.39 -7.27 0.42
CA LYS A 234 -6.04 -6.91 1.68
C LYS A 234 -5.57 -5.57 2.25
N VAL A 235 -4.27 -5.27 2.20
CA VAL A 235 -3.73 -4.04 2.81
C VAL A 235 -3.72 -2.84 1.88
N ALA A 236 -3.82 -3.03 0.56
CA ALA A 236 -3.71 -1.93 -0.40
C ALA A 236 -4.70 -2.00 -1.56
N GLY A 237 -4.98 -3.18 -2.12
CA GLY A 237 -6.00 -3.34 -3.17
C GLY A 237 -7.38 -2.88 -2.71
N THR A 238 -7.74 -3.19 -1.46
CA THR A 238 -8.98 -2.77 -0.80
C THR A 238 -9.21 -1.27 -0.85
N VAL A 239 -8.16 -0.45 -0.73
CA VAL A 239 -8.26 1.02 -0.82
C VAL A 239 -8.75 1.45 -2.20
N GLY A 240 -8.33 0.74 -3.26
CA GLY A 240 -8.87 0.95 -4.61
C GLY A 240 -10.39 0.75 -4.65
N LEU A 241 -10.88 -0.34 -4.03
CA LEU A 241 -12.33 -0.61 -3.96
C LEU A 241 -13.09 0.39 -3.11
N MET A 242 -12.51 0.89 -2.01
CA MET A 242 -13.11 1.91 -1.15
C MET A 242 -13.23 3.27 -1.84
N THR A 243 -12.25 3.64 -2.67
CA THR A 243 -12.15 4.98 -3.25
C THR A 243 -12.81 5.10 -4.62
N THR A 244 -12.90 4.03 -5.39
CA THR A 244 -13.51 4.03 -6.73
C THR A 244 -14.95 4.58 -6.74
N PRO A 245 -15.86 4.21 -5.81
CA PRO A 245 -17.20 4.78 -5.77
C PRO A 245 -17.24 6.29 -5.54
N VAL A 246 -16.24 6.83 -4.83
CA VAL A 246 -16.10 8.28 -4.58
C VAL A 246 -15.51 8.99 -5.80
N MET A 247 -14.52 8.38 -6.44
CA MET A 247 -13.89 8.95 -7.65
C MET A 247 -14.88 9.05 -8.80
N GLY A 248 -15.82 8.11 -8.87
CA GLY A 248 -16.81 8.05 -9.93
C GLY A 248 -16.26 7.52 -11.25
N VAL A 249 -17.17 7.22 -12.16
CA VAL A 249 -16.87 6.70 -13.51
C VAL A 249 -17.42 7.70 -14.53
N ASP A 250 -16.63 7.96 -15.57
CA ASP A 250 -17.03 8.86 -16.65
C ASP A 250 -18.41 8.47 -17.21
N PRO A 251 -19.39 9.40 -17.30
CA PRO A 251 -20.72 9.08 -17.80
C PRO A 251 -20.73 8.55 -19.24
N THR A 252 -19.67 8.79 -20.00
CA THR A 252 -19.53 8.29 -21.38
C THR A 252 -18.97 6.87 -21.45
N TYR A 253 -18.42 6.35 -20.35
CA TYR A 253 -17.90 5.00 -20.26
C TYR A 253 -19.03 3.97 -20.40
N LYS A 254 -18.87 3.02 -21.31
CA LYS A 254 -19.86 1.96 -21.61
C LYS A 254 -19.34 0.54 -21.35
N GLY A 255 -18.10 0.46 -20.83
CA GLY A 255 -17.50 -0.83 -20.49
C GLY A 255 -18.02 -1.40 -19.16
N PRO A 256 -17.59 -2.60 -18.79
CA PRO A 256 -18.01 -3.25 -17.56
C PRO A 256 -17.37 -2.57 -16.34
N MET A 257 -18.12 -2.42 -15.26
CA MET A 257 -17.62 -1.89 -13.98
C MET A 257 -16.47 -2.74 -13.42
N GLU A 258 -16.45 -4.03 -13.71
CA GLU A 258 -15.35 -4.91 -13.38
C GLU A 258 -13.98 -4.36 -13.86
N ALA A 259 -13.90 -3.87 -15.09
CA ALA A 259 -12.64 -3.34 -15.63
C ALA A 259 -12.12 -2.13 -14.84
N VAL A 260 -13.02 -1.27 -14.35
CA VAL A 260 -12.67 -0.10 -13.51
C VAL A 260 -12.12 -0.57 -12.16
N HIS A 261 -12.81 -1.50 -11.51
CA HIS A 261 -12.39 -2.03 -10.20
C HIS A 261 -11.09 -2.84 -10.30
N ARG A 262 -10.90 -3.62 -11.37
CA ARG A 262 -9.62 -4.34 -11.59
C ARG A 262 -8.44 -3.39 -11.76
N ALA A 263 -8.62 -2.27 -12.45
CA ALA A 263 -7.56 -1.26 -12.57
C ALA A 263 -7.25 -0.59 -11.21
N ALA A 264 -8.26 -0.33 -10.39
CA ALA A 264 -8.08 0.20 -9.04
C ALA A 264 -7.35 -0.80 -8.12
N LEU A 265 -7.72 -2.07 -8.16
CA LEU A 265 -7.05 -3.17 -7.46
C LEU A 265 -5.59 -3.32 -7.90
N ALA A 266 -5.34 -3.27 -9.21
CA ALA A 266 -3.99 -3.35 -9.77
C ALA A 266 -3.11 -2.19 -9.28
N LEU A 267 -3.65 -0.97 -9.16
CA LEU A 267 -2.91 0.17 -8.61
C LEU A 267 -2.54 -0.04 -7.14
N GLY A 268 -3.48 -0.51 -6.32
CA GLY A 268 -3.22 -0.83 -4.91
C GLY A 268 -2.11 -1.89 -4.77
N THR A 269 -2.24 -2.99 -5.50
CA THR A 269 -1.25 -4.08 -5.52
C THR A 269 0.12 -3.60 -6.00
N ALA A 270 0.19 -2.81 -7.09
CA ALA A 270 1.43 -2.24 -7.60
C ALA A 270 2.14 -1.37 -6.56
N ASN A 271 1.37 -0.55 -5.84
CA ASN A 271 1.91 0.31 -4.80
C ASN A 271 2.47 -0.51 -3.64
N GLN A 272 1.76 -1.55 -3.18
CA GLN A 272 2.21 -2.39 -2.08
C GLN A 272 3.45 -3.22 -2.46
N LEU A 273 3.47 -3.82 -3.64
CA LEU A 273 4.67 -4.48 -4.16
C LEU A 273 5.86 -3.51 -4.22
N THR A 274 5.64 -2.28 -4.66
CA THR A 274 6.69 -1.25 -4.70
C THR A 274 7.22 -0.91 -3.30
N ASN A 275 6.33 -0.79 -2.30
CA ASN A 275 6.73 -0.58 -0.91
C ASN A 275 7.58 -1.74 -0.39
N ILE A 276 7.13 -2.98 -0.58
CA ILE A 276 7.86 -4.19 -0.18
C ILE A 276 9.25 -4.22 -0.82
N LEU A 277 9.35 -3.96 -2.13
CA LEU A 277 10.63 -3.94 -2.83
C LEU A 277 11.56 -2.80 -2.39
N ARG A 278 11.00 -1.65 -2.02
CA ARG A 278 11.77 -0.51 -1.51
C ARG A 278 12.32 -0.76 -0.11
N ASP A 279 11.52 -1.37 0.75
CA ASP A 279 11.76 -1.42 2.19
C ASP A 279 12.32 -2.77 2.68
N VAL A 280 12.70 -3.67 1.77
CA VAL A 280 13.23 -5.02 2.07
C VAL A 280 14.27 -5.03 3.20
N GLY A 281 15.24 -4.11 3.17
CA GLY A 281 16.30 -4.06 4.19
C GLY A 281 15.79 -3.64 5.56
N GLU A 282 14.87 -2.70 5.61
CA GLU A 282 14.24 -2.26 6.86
C GLU A 282 13.39 -3.40 7.45
N ASP A 283 12.58 -4.05 6.62
CA ASP A 283 11.70 -5.13 7.05
C ASP A 283 12.51 -6.35 7.53
N ALA A 284 13.54 -6.76 6.78
CA ALA A 284 14.35 -7.92 7.12
C ALA A 284 15.21 -7.67 8.38
N VAL A 285 15.94 -6.54 8.43
CA VAL A 285 16.94 -6.30 9.47
C VAL A 285 16.32 -5.75 10.77
N GLU A 286 15.36 -4.82 10.66
CA GLU A 286 14.80 -4.16 11.85
C GLU A 286 13.62 -4.94 12.44
N ARG A 287 12.90 -5.72 11.62
CA ARG A 287 11.63 -6.38 12.00
C ARG A 287 11.64 -7.87 11.86
N ASN A 288 12.69 -8.44 11.28
CA ASN A 288 12.77 -9.86 10.98
C ASN A 288 11.57 -10.34 10.14
N ARG A 289 11.12 -9.52 9.18
CA ARG A 289 10.04 -9.84 8.26
C ARG A 289 10.56 -9.94 6.83
N ILE A 290 10.13 -10.95 6.10
CA ILE A 290 10.42 -11.14 4.67
C ILE A 290 9.09 -11.35 3.95
N TYR A 291 8.64 -10.31 3.23
CA TYR A 291 7.42 -10.38 2.41
C TYR A 291 7.66 -11.10 1.07
N LEU A 292 8.92 -11.23 0.65
CA LEU A 292 9.26 -11.86 -0.63
C LEU A 292 8.92 -13.35 -0.61
N PRO A 293 8.27 -13.90 -1.67
CA PRO A 293 7.88 -15.30 -1.73
C PRO A 293 9.08 -16.23 -1.65
N ARG A 294 9.01 -17.21 -0.77
CA ARG A 294 10.11 -18.12 -0.51
C ARG A 294 10.44 -19.01 -1.71
N ASP A 295 9.40 -19.57 -2.35
CA ASP A 295 9.54 -20.37 -3.56
C ASP A 295 10.26 -19.61 -4.68
N GLU A 296 9.98 -18.30 -4.81
CA GLU A 296 10.65 -17.43 -5.79
C GLU A 296 12.10 -17.10 -5.37
N LEU A 297 12.39 -16.88 -4.10
CA LEU A 297 13.77 -16.74 -3.60
C LEU A 297 14.59 -18.00 -3.89
N ASP A 298 14.01 -19.19 -3.65
CA ASP A 298 14.62 -20.48 -3.92
C ASP A 298 14.93 -20.69 -5.42
N MET A 299 14.05 -20.22 -6.34
CA MET A 299 14.28 -20.23 -7.78
C MET A 299 15.56 -19.46 -8.19
N PHE A 300 15.94 -18.44 -7.45
CA PHE A 300 17.17 -17.67 -7.69
C PHE A 300 18.34 -18.13 -6.82
N GLY A 301 18.18 -19.21 -6.04
CA GLY A 301 19.19 -19.74 -5.14
C GLY A 301 19.51 -18.79 -3.99
N ILE A 302 18.52 -18.07 -3.47
CA ILE A 302 18.64 -17.11 -2.38
C ILE A 302 17.96 -17.68 -1.14
N SER A 303 18.72 -17.85 -0.08
CA SER A 303 18.21 -18.30 1.22
C SER A 303 17.70 -17.12 2.07
N GLU A 304 16.80 -17.41 2.98
CA GLU A 304 16.32 -16.44 3.98
C GLU A 304 17.48 -15.83 4.79
N ALA A 305 18.46 -16.62 5.20
CA ALA A 305 19.61 -16.14 5.95
C ALA A 305 20.43 -15.11 5.17
N GLU A 306 20.55 -15.26 3.84
CA GLU A 306 21.22 -14.30 2.99
C GLU A 306 20.43 -12.99 2.88
N VAL A 307 19.09 -13.04 2.79
CA VAL A 307 18.24 -11.84 2.80
C VAL A 307 18.40 -11.09 4.12
N LEU A 308 18.35 -11.79 5.25
CA LEU A 308 18.54 -11.20 6.58
C LEU A 308 19.94 -10.61 6.79
N SER A 309 20.96 -11.14 6.10
CA SER A 309 22.34 -10.62 6.15
C SER A 309 22.62 -9.47 5.19
N GLY A 310 21.67 -9.14 4.29
CA GLY A 310 21.75 -7.97 3.38
C GLY A 310 22.30 -8.25 2.00
N MET A 311 22.39 -9.51 1.54
CA MET A 311 22.72 -9.91 0.16
C MET A 311 24.00 -9.26 -0.42
N PHE A 312 25.04 -9.06 0.40
CA PHE A 312 26.32 -8.54 -0.06
C PHE A 312 27.29 -9.69 -0.38
N SER A 313 27.94 -9.63 -1.54
CA SER A 313 29.03 -10.54 -1.88
C SER A 313 30.20 -10.35 -0.92
N SER A 314 30.60 -11.40 -0.23
CA SER A 314 31.74 -11.42 0.69
C SER A 314 33.07 -11.07 -0.03
N THR A 315 33.14 -11.34 -1.33
CA THR A 315 34.35 -11.11 -2.15
C THR A 315 34.46 -9.67 -2.64
N THR A 316 33.35 -9.06 -3.05
CA THR A 316 33.37 -7.75 -3.73
C THR A 316 32.77 -6.62 -2.88
N GLY A 317 32.06 -6.93 -1.80
CA GLY A 317 31.31 -5.97 -1.00
C GLY A 317 30.14 -5.31 -1.77
N ARG A 318 29.81 -5.81 -2.96
CA ARG A 318 28.70 -5.34 -3.80
C ARG A 318 27.49 -6.23 -3.60
N ILE A 319 26.33 -5.75 -4.03
CA ILE A 319 25.08 -6.53 -4.07
C ILE A 319 25.30 -7.76 -4.97
N ASP A 320 24.85 -8.91 -4.49
CA ASP A 320 24.92 -10.20 -5.18
C ASP A 320 24.15 -10.16 -6.50
N ASP A 321 24.71 -10.76 -7.55
CA ASP A 321 24.08 -10.80 -8.88
C ASP A 321 22.77 -11.62 -8.90
N ARG A 322 22.62 -12.62 -8.01
CA ARG A 322 21.38 -13.39 -7.85
C ARG A 322 20.27 -12.46 -7.37
N TRP A 323 20.57 -11.60 -6.38
CA TRP A 323 19.65 -10.59 -5.88
C TRP A 323 19.25 -9.59 -6.96
N GLN A 324 20.18 -9.11 -7.76
CA GLN A 324 19.85 -8.20 -8.85
C GLN A 324 18.89 -8.84 -9.86
N ARG A 325 19.08 -10.13 -10.22
CA ARG A 325 18.16 -10.85 -11.11
C ARG A 325 16.79 -11.04 -10.48
N PHE A 326 16.73 -11.42 -9.21
CA PHE A 326 15.51 -11.55 -8.45
C PHE A 326 14.74 -10.22 -8.39
N MET A 327 15.40 -9.12 -8.03
CA MET A 327 14.80 -7.80 -7.98
C MET A 327 14.27 -7.33 -9.35
N LYS A 328 14.98 -7.60 -10.43
CA LYS A 328 14.47 -7.32 -11.78
C LYS A 328 13.18 -8.08 -12.08
N PHE A 329 13.11 -9.34 -11.70
CA PHE A 329 11.92 -10.18 -11.86
C PHE A 329 10.74 -9.59 -11.08
N GLN A 330 10.93 -9.23 -9.80
CA GLN A 330 9.90 -8.63 -8.96
C GLN A 330 9.45 -7.23 -9.46
N ILE A 331 10.40 -6.40 -9.89
CA ILE A 331 10.11 -5.08 -10.46
C ILE A 331 9.31 -5.19 -11.75
N ALA A 332 9.59 -6.18 -12.60
CA ALA A 332 8.81 -6.41 -13.82
C ALA A 332 7.35 -6.73 -13.50
N ARG A 333 7.09 -7.54 -12.47
CA ARG A 333 5.73 -7.82 -11.97
C ARG A 333 5.02 -6.56 -11.47
N ALA A 334 5.68 -5.76 -10.62
CA ALA A 334 5.10 -4.51 -10.14
C ALA A 334 4.78 -3.54 -11.29
N ARG A 335 5.65 -3.44 -12.29
CA ARG A 335 5.42 -2.64 -13.50
C ARG A 335 4.24 -3.14 -14.33
N GLN A 336 4.02 -4.46 -14.39
CA GLN A 336 2.83 -5.01 -15.06
C GLN A 336 1.56 -4.58 -14.34
N CYS A 337 1.52 -4.65 -13.00
CA CYS A 337 0.38 -4.16 -12.23
C CYS A 337 0.13 -2.64 -12.46
N PHE A 338 1.19 -1.82 -12.59
CA PHE A 338 1.02 -0.41 -12.98
C PHE A 338 0.46 -0.27 -14.40
N ALA A 339 0.86 -1.10 -15.36
CA ALA A 339 0.33 -1.07 -16.71
C ALA A 339 -1.16 -1.45 -16.74
N ASP A 340 -1.57 -2.45 -15.95
CA ASP A 340 -2.95 -2.85 -15.80
C ASP A 340 -3.80 -1.73 -15.15
N ALA A 341 -3.24 -1.02 -14.17
CA ALA A 341 -3.87 0.14 -13.56
C ALA A 341 -4.04 1.32 -14.54
N GLU A 342 -3.02 1.60 -15.36
CA GLU A 342 -3.04 2.67 -16.37
C GLU A 342 -4.24 2.53 -17.33
N ALA A 343 -4.59 1.30 -17.69
CA ALA A 343 -5.67 1.00 -18.63
C ALA A 343 -7.05 1.47 -18.13
N GLY A 344 -7.22 1.67 -16.83
CA GLY A 344 -8.52 2.05 -16.24
C GLY A 344 -8.63 3.51 -15.80
N VAL A 345 -7.54 4.30 -15.77
CA VAL A 345 -7.57 5.67 -15.24
C VAL A 345 -8.48 6.58 -16.06
N ASP A 346 -8.50 6.41 -17.38
CA ASP A 346 -9.31 7.23 -18.28
C ASP A 346 -10.79 6.92 -18.21
N ASN A 347 -11.18 5.85 -17.51
CA ASN A 347 -12.58 5.48 -17.26
C ASN A 347 -13.17 6.19 -16.03
N LEU A 348 -12.34 6.83 -15.21
CA LEU A 348 -12.78 7.60 -14.04
C LEU A 348 -13.35 8.96 -14.46
N ASP A 349 -14.11 9.59 -13.57
CA ASP A 349 -14.54 10.98 -13.72
C ASP A 349 -13.34 11.89 -13.98
N THR A 350 -13.54 12.91 -14.80
CA THR A 350 -12.46 13.79 -15.28
C THR A 350 -11.68 14.47 -14.17
N ASP A 351 -12.33 14.84 -13.07
CA ASP A 351 -11.69 15.45 -11.89
C ASP A 351 -10.84 14.47 -11.07
N ALA A 352 -11.11 13.16 -11.17
CA ALA A 352 -10.35 12.12 -10.49
C ALA A 352 -9.11 11.64 -11.28
N ARG A 353 -9.07 11.81 -12.60
CA ARG A 353 -8.00 11.30 -13.46
C ARG A 353 -6.63 11.86 -13.11
N TRP A 354 -6.51 13.19 -12.95
CA TRP A 354 -5.21 13.81 -12.67
C TRP A 354 -4.60 13.37 -11.34
N PRO A 355 -5.33 13.36 -10.20
CA PRO A 355 -4.83 12.80 -8.94
C PRO A 355 -4.34 11.37 -9.06
N VAL A 356 -5.11 10.51 -9.75
CA VAL A 356 -4.76 9.09 -9.93
C VAL A 356 -3.53 8.93 -10.82
N TRP A 357 -3.45 9.63 -11.96
CA TRP A 357 -2.23 9.66 -12.79
C TRP A 357 -1.01 10.16 -12.03
N SER A 358 -1.18 11.17 -11.17
CA SER A 358 -0.08 11.69 -10.35
C SER A 358 0.43 10.65 -9.37
N ALA A 359 -0.46 9.97 -8.66
CA ALA A 359 -0.09 8.89 -7.74
C ALA A 359 0.63 7.75 -8.47
N LEU A 360 0.08 7.28 -9.59
CA LEU A 360 0.62 6.20 -10.40
C LEU A 360 2.04 6.51 -10.89
N ILE A 361 2.23 7.68 -11.51
CA ILE A 361 3.54 8.09 -12.06
C ILE A 361 4.58 8.24 -10.94
N LEU A 362 4.19 8.85 -9.81
CA LEU A 362 5.10 9.06 -8.68
C LEU A 362 5.55 7.74 -8.05
N TYR A 363 4.63 6.81 -7.85
CA TYR A 363 4.96 5.50 -7.28
C TYR A 363 5.82 4.65 -8.20
N ARG A 364 5.49 4.59 -9.48
CA ARG A 364 6.29 3.83 -10.46
C ARG A 364 7.75 4.29 -10.52
N GLN A 365 8.02 5.59 -10.30
CA GLN A 365 9.40 6.11 -10.25
C GLN A 365 10.22 5.58 -9.06
N ILE A 366 9.59 5.03 -8.02
CA ILE A 366 10.30 4.36 -6.92
C ILE A 366 11.01 3.11 -7.44
N LEU A 367 10.38 2.34 -8.33
CA LEU A 367 11.01 1.18 -8.97
C LEU A 367 12.28 1.58 -9.75
N ASP A 368 12.21 2.69 -10.50
CA ASP A 368 13.38 3.23 -11.20
C ASP A 368 14.47 3.72 -10.22
N ALA A 369 14.09 4.19 -9.03
CA ALA A 369 15.05 4.57 -8.00
C ALA A 369 15.74 3.36 -7.37
N ILE A 370 15.05 2.23 -7.22
CA ILE A 370 15.63 0.96 -6.79
C ILE A 370 16.69 0.48 -7.80
N GLU A 371 16.37 0.51 -9.09
CA GLU A 371 17.32 0.14 -10.16
C GLU A 371 18.55 1.06 -10.15
N ARG A 372 18.35 2.38 -10.05
CA ARG A 372 19.46 3.35 -9.99
C ARG A 372 20.33 3.21 -8.73
N ASN A 373 19.79 2.68 -7.65
CA ASN A 373 20.55 2.31 -6.44
C ASN A 373 21.38 1.03 -6.61
N GLY A 374 21.37 0.41 -7.80
CA GLY A 374 21.99 -0.89 -8.03
C GLY A 374 21.35 -2.00 -7.22
N TYR A 375 20.04 -1.88 -6.97
CA TYR A 375 19.22 -2.83 -6.16
C TYR A 375 19.68 -2.97 -4.70
N ASN A 376 20.42 -2.00 -4.18
CA ASN A 376 20.86 -1.98 -2.79
C ASN A 376 19.76 -1.39 -1.90
N ASN A 377 18.75 -2.20 -1.56
CA ASN A 377 17.65 -1.80 -0.69
C ASN A 377 17.93 -2.07 0.80
N PHE A 378 19.11 -2.63 1.11
CA PHE A 378 19.50 -2.98 2.49
C PHE A 378 20.14 -1.82 3.24
N THR A 379 20.96 -1.04 2.56
CA THR A 379 21.67 0.09 3.18
C THR A 379 21.29 1.45 2.62
N LYS A 380 20.58 1.47 1.48
CA LYS A 380 20.18 2.69 0.77
C LYS A 380 18.71 2.62 0.39
N ARG A 381 17.86 3.31 1.15
CA ARG A 381 16.46 3.44 0.75
C ARG A 381 16.34 4.19 -0.57
N ALA A 382 15.53 3.69 -1.48
CA ALA A 382 15.31 4.32 -2.78
C ALA A 382 14.38 5.54 -2.65
N TYR A 383 14.84 6.69 -3.13
CA TYR A 383 14.07 7.94 -3.13
C TYR A 383 13.91 8.52 -4.52
N VAL A 384 12.72 9.06 -4.78
CA VAL A 384 12.48 9.90 -5.95
C VAL A 384 12.87 11.34 -5.61
N PRO A 385 13.85 11.95 -6.31
CA PRO A 385 14.25 13.34 -6.07
C PRO A 385 13.08 14.31 -6.24
N LYS A 386 13.02 15.38 -5.43
CA LYS A 386 11.92 16.37 -5.45
C LYS A 386 11.67 16.94 -6.86
N TRP A 387 12.72 17.29 -7.60
CA TRP A 387 12.58 17.83 -8.95
C TRP A 387 11.86 16.87 -9.92
N ARG A 388 12.08 15.53 -9.81
CA ARG A 388 11.35 14.53 -10.60
C ARG A 388 9.88 14.46 -10.23
N LYS A 389 9.56 14.57 -8.93
CA LYS A 389 8.17 14.66 -8.47
C LYS A 389 7.46 15.86 -9.07
N TYR A 390 8.11 17.03 -9.07
CA TYR A 390 7.53 18.25 -9.70
C TYR A 390 7.35 18.13 -11.21
N LEU A 391 8.29 17.50 -11.92
CA LEU A 391 8.14 17.26 -13.37
C LEU A 391 7.05 16.23 -13.70
N SER A 392 6.71 15.34 -12.77
CA SER A 392 5.66 14.32 -12.98
C SER A 392 4.25 14.94 -12.98
N LEU A 393 4.03 16.01 -12.23
CA LEU A 393 2.69 16.62 -12.12
C LEU A 393 2.16 17.20 -13.45
N PRO A 394 2.92 18.01 -14.22
CA PRO A 394 2.49 18.44 -15.54
C PRO A 394 2.26 17.28 -16.52
N MET A 395 3.08 16.22 -16.43
CA MET A 395 2.94 15.02 -17.27
C MET A 395 1.66 14.25 -16.93
N ALA A 396 1.35 14.10 -15.64
CA ALA A 396 0.11 13.51 -15.18
C ALA A 396 -1.12 14.32 -15.63
N PHE A 397 -1.03 15.66 -15.57
CA PHE A 397 -2.08 16.54 -16.05
C PHE A 397 -2.30 16.39 -17.55
N ALA A 398 -1.24 16.40 -18.34
CA ALA A 398 -1.34 16.23 -19.79
C ALA A 398 -1.96 14.87 -20.16
N ARG A 399 -1.64 13.79 -19.44
CA ARG A 399 -2.29 12.48 -19.64
C ARG A 399 -3.76 12.50 -19.25
N ALA A 400 -4.11 13.12 -18.15
CA ALA A 400 -5.50 13.24 -17.70
C ALA A 400 -6.37 14.06 -18.67
N ALA A 401 -5.79 15.09 -19.31
CA ALA A 401 -6.50 16.00 -20.23
C ALA A 401 -6.65 15.42 -21.65
N ASN A 402 -5.71 14.60 -22.11
CA ASN A 402 -5.74 14.04 -23.46
C ASN A 402 -5.04 12.66 -23.55
N PRO A 403 -5.78 11.59 -23.29
CA PRO A 403 -5.22 10.23 -23.24
C PRO A 403 -4.57 9.77 -24.56
N ALA A 404 -5.06 10.26 -25.71
CA ALA A 404 -4.61 9.81 -27.02
C ALA A 404 -3.26 10.40 -27.49
N VAL A 405 -2.87 11.59 -27.00
CA VAL A 405 -1.71 12.33 -27.55
C VAL A 405 -0.38 11.91 -26.92
N ILE A 406 -0.36 11.30 -25.75
CA ILE A 406 0.87 11.10 -24.96
C ILE A 406 1.25 9.63 -24.74
N ALA A 407 0.51 8.68 -25.30
CA ALA A 407 0.77 7.25 -25.10
C ALA A 407 2.15 6.80 -25.65
N GLU A 408 2.66 7.39 -26.73
CA GLU A 408 3.91 7.00 -27.41
C GLU A 408 5.19 7.70 -26.89
N PRO A 409 5.25 9.04 -26.71
CA PRO A 409 6.48 9.70 -26.25
C PRO A 409 6.83 9.39 -24.80
N ALA A 410 5.83 9.18 -23.95
CA ALA A 410 6.04 8.89 -22.54
C ALA A 410 6.62 7.47 -22.31
N LYS A 411 6.28 6.49 -23.16
CA LYS A 411 6.92 5.17 -23.14
C LYS A 411 8.43 5.28 -23.42
N LYS A 412 8.84 6.15 -24.32
CA LYS A 412 10.26 6.33 -24.70
C LYS A 412 11.07 7.07 -23.62
N LEU A 413 10.44 7.99 -22.87
CA LEU A 413 11.10 8.73 -21.78
C LEU A 413 11.16 7.93 -20.46
N LEU A 414 10.32 6.91 -20.31
CA LEU A 414 10.19 6.09 -19.11
C LEU A 414 10.90 4.73 -19.21
N LEU A 415 11.37 4.34 -20.41
CA LEU A 415 12.18 3.14 -20.57
C LEU A 415 13.60 3.37 -20.05
N PRO A 416 14.21 2.42 -19.33
CA PRO A 416 15.62 2.50 -18.95
C PRO A 416 16.50 2.52 -20.19
N ALA A 417 17.58 3.29 -20.14
CA ALA A 417 18.55 3.49 -21.26
C ALA A 417 19.26 2.22 -21.75
N SER A 418 18.92 1.04 -21.26
CA SER A 418 19.56 -0.24 -21.59
C SER A 418 18.91 -1.02 -22.74
N ALA A 419 17.81 -0.53 -23.35
CA ALA A 419 17.14 -1.26 -24.41
C ALA A 419 17.54 -0.83 -25.85
N THR A 420 18.48 0.11 -26.01
CA THR A 420 18.79 0.70 -27.33
C THR A 420 20.05 0.14 -27.99
N THR A 421 20.69 -0.91 -27.47
CA THR A 421 21.95 -1.46 -28.03
C THR A 421 21.89 -2.93 -28.46
N ALA A 422 20.77 -3.37 -29.03
CA ALA A 422 20.68 -4.73 -29.58
C ALA A 422 20.01 -4.75 -30.96
N ALA A 423 20.38 -3.82 -31.85
CA ALA A 423 19.98 -3.88 -33.27
C ALA A 423 20.99 -3.16 -34.14
N SER A 424 22.22 -3.69 -34.23
CA SER A 424 23.09 -3.50 -35.40
C SER A 424 24.33 -4.38 -35.28
N ALA A 425 24.21 -5.66 -35.65
CA ALA A 425 25.33 -6.49 -36.02
C ALA A 425 24.84 -7.63 -36.94
N THR A 426 24.48 -7.30 -38.17
CA THR A 426 24.55 -8.22 -39.28
C THR A 426 25.38 -7.54 -40.34
N GLY A 427 26.69 -7.78 -40.25
CA GLY A 427 27.63 -7.47 -41.32
C GLY A 427 27.46 -8.44 -42.51
N PRO A 428 27.83 -8.02 -43.72
CA PRO A 428 27.57 -8.76 -44.94
C PRO A 428 28.55 -9.93 -45.06
N THR A 429 28.04 -11.14 -45.26
CA THR A 429 28.84 -12.26 -45.75
C THR A 429 29.06 -12.17 -47.23
N ASP A 430 30.28 -12.11 -47.52
CA ASP A 430 30.99 -12.10 -48.76
C ASP A 430 30.55 -13.19 -49.76
N ARG A 431 30.41 -12.79 -51.02
CA ARG A 431 30.42 -13.68 -52.18
C ARG A 431 31.88 -13.89 -52.59
N LEU A 432 32.27 -15.13 -52.77
CA LEU A 432 33.24 -15.55 -53.75
C LEU A 432 33.18 -17.08 -53.94
N ALA A 433 32.61 -17.48 -55.02
CA ALA A 433 33.25 -18.04 -56.24
C ALA A 433 33.80 -19.47 -56.11
N LYS A 434 33.22 -20.28 -56.72
CA LYS A 434 33.39 -21.31 -57.71
C LYS A 434 32.63 -22.56 -57.44
#